data_d60d9237d6871127fddf3b949934b256
#
_entry.id   d60d9237d6871127fddf3b949934b256
#
_cell.length_a   1.000
_cell.length_b   1.000
_cell.length_c   1.000
_cell.angle_alpha   90.00
_cell.angle_beta   90.00
_cell.angle_gamma   90.00
#
_symmetry.space_group_name_H-M   'P 1'
#
loop_
_entity.id
_entity.type
_entity.pdbx_description
1 polymer ?
#
loop_
_entity_poly.entity_id
_entity_poly.type
_entity_poly.pdbx_seq_one_letter_code
_entity_poly.pdbx_strand_id
1 'polypeptide(L)'
;MLMAVEGPYALMVQPDDILISPREVDEHFGTMVCFHSRYALGDSHNYMDKDDFLREMYLDTVGHDEAGLKRYEHMVNIVSSRFRHGPKTEERAVDDAMLKVISEKYITLPLYLMDHSGLAVQTTSFNDPWDSGQVGWIYVSKEDALKEFGGEKMTGAIRKRAEDLMRSEVAAYDSYLRGECYGFELYKNGELTDSCWGFMGDLDDACKDMACLLYTSPSPRDGLLS
;
A
#
# COMPACT_ATOMS: atom_id res chain seq x y z
N MET A 1 -24.75 6.51 6.59
CA MET A 1 -24.99 6.68 8.05
C MET A 1 -25.77 5.46 8.55
N LEU A 2 -25.20 4.72 9.49
CA LEU A 2 -25.88 3.66 10.24
C LEU A 2 -26.12 4.12 11.66
N MET A 3 -27.21 3.67 12.26
CA MET A 3 -27.55 4.00 13.64
C MET A 3 -28.08 2.75 14.34
N ALA A 4 -27.51 2.44 15.50
CA ALA A 4 -27.99 1.38 16.38
C ALA A 4 -28.31 1.95 17.76
N VAL A 5 -29.41 1.51 18.37
CA VAL A 5 -29.84 1.96 19.70
C VAL A 5 -30.09 0.75 20.58
N GLU A 6 -29.43 0.71 21.76
CA GLU A 6 -29.60 -0.34 22.74
C GLU A 6 -29.63 0.28 24.17
N GLY A 7 -30.81 0.20 24.81
CA GLY A 7 -31.02 0.81 26.13
C GLY A 7 -30.71 2.34 26.11
N PRO A 8 -29.84 2.82 26.99
CA PRO A 8 -29.47 4.23 27.02
C PRO A 8 -28.43 4.64 25.98
N TYR A 9 -27.93 3.70 25.18
CA TYR A 9 -26.83 3.92 24.23
C TYR A 9 -27.37 4.07 22.81
N ALA A 10 -26.78 5.00 22.04
CA ALA A 10 -26.95 5.13 20.61
C ALA A 10 -25.56 5.19 19.94
N LEU A 11 -25.31 4.33 18.98
CA LEU A 11 -24.11 4.32 18.15
C LEU A 11 -24.47 4.87 16.76
N MET A 12 -23.76 5.89 16.33
CA MET A 12 -23.84 6.42 14.96
C MET A 12 -22.54 6.11 14.22
N VAL A 13 -22.65 5.50 13.04
CA VAL A 13 -21.54 5.28 12.12
C VAL A 13 -21.78 6.09 10.86
N GLN A 14 -20.80 6.87 10.46
CA GLN A 14 -20.91 7.78 9.33
C GLN A 14 -19.59 7.89 8.57
N PRO A 15 -19.60 8.30 7.29
CA PRO A 15 -18.38 8.60 6.55
C PRO A 15 -17.56 9.67 7.27
N ASP A 16 -16.24 9.53 7.20
CA ASP A 16 -15.30 10.54 7.67
C ASP A 16 -15.14 11.62 6.60
N ASP A 17 -15.51 12.84 6.92
CA ASP A 17 -15.42 13.98 5.99
C ASP A 17 -13.98 14.53 5.87
N ILE A 18 -13.08 14.15 6.79
CA ILE A 18 -11.68 14.59 6.83
C ILE A 18 -10.79 13.44 6.39
N LEU A 19 -10.74 13.21 5.09
CA LEU A 19 -9.87 12.19 4.51
C LEU A 19 -8.41 12.65 4.50
N ILE A 20 -7.62 12.08 5.39
CA ILE A 20 -6.16 12.24 5.38
C ILE A 20 -5.57 10.97 4.77
N SER A 21 -4.64 11.14 3.82
CA SER A 21 -3.98 10.00 3.20
C SER A 21 -3.24 9.17 4.26
N PRO A 22 -3.47 7.86 4.34
CA PRO A 22 -2.69 7.01 5.24
C PRO A 22 -1.19 7.09 4.93
N ARG A 23 -0.82 7.48 3.69
CA ARG A 23 0.58 7.65 3.28
C ARG A 23 1.24 8.94 3.77
N GLU A 24 0.50 9.84 4.41
CA GLU A 24 1.02 11.11 4.95
C GLU A 24 1.13 11.11 6.48
N VAL A 25 0.43 10.23 7.16
CA VAL A 25 0.26 10.30 8.63
C VAL A 25 1.04 9.21 9.36
N ASP A 26 1.16 8.03 8.78
CA ASP A 26 1.71 6.86 9.45
C ASP A 26 3.13 6.52 8.99
N GLU A 27 3.89 5.84 9.87
CA GLU A 27 5.09 5.13 9.44
C GLU A 27 4.68 3.93 8.59
N HIS A 28 5.31 3.79 7.42
CA HIS A 28 4.99 2.74 6.46
C HIS A 28 6.07 1.68 6.43
N PHE A 29 5.63 0.43 6.29
CA PHE A 29 6.53 -0.68 6.09
C PHE A 29 7.07 -0.71 4.65
N GLY A 30 6.19 -0.54 3.66
CA GLY A 30 6.53 -0.49 2.24
C GLY A 30 6.57 0.93 1.69
N THR A 31 7.51 1.23 0.81
CA THR A 31 7.54 2.48 0.03
C THR A 31 6.74 2.30 -1.25
N MET A 32 5.77 3.19 -1.49
CA MET A 32 4.84 3.14 -2.63
C MET A 32 5.21 4.21 -3.65
N VAL A 33 5.77 3.83 -4.79
CA VAL A 33 6.19 4.72 -5.88
C VAL A 33 5.25 4.56 -7.07
N CYS A 34 4.62 5.66 -7.48
CA CYS A 34 3.64 5.69 -8.56
C CYS A 34 4.00 6.73 -9.62
N PHE A 35 3.77 6.38 -10.88
CA PHE A 35 3.99 7.23 -12.05
C PHE A 35 2.66 7.40 -12.80
N HIS A 36 2.00 8.54 -12.58
CA HIS A 36 0.75 8.84 -13.27
C HIS A 36 0.72 10.31 -13.71
N SER A 37 0.22 10.57 -14.93
CA SER A 37 0.29 11.91 -15.54
C SER A 37 -0.69 12.93 -14.94
N ARG A 38 -1.76 12.47 -14.28
CA ARG A 38 -2.84 13.34 -13.75
C ARG A 38 -2.92 13.36 -12.23
N TYR A 39 -2.49 12.30 -11.56
CA TYR A 39 -2.67 12.14 -10.12
C TYR A 39 -1.33 11.96 -9.43
N ALA A 40 -1.12 12.66 -8.31
CA ALA A 40 -0.05 12.36 -7.37
C ALA A 40 -0.53 11.20 -6.47
N LEU A 41 0.08 10.04 -6.65
CA LEU A 41 -0.30 8.80 -5.96
C LEU A 41 0.89 8.21 -5.21
N GLY A 42 0.61 7.51 -4.11
CA GLY A 42 1.64 6.88 -3.29
C GLY A 42 2.47 7.89 -2.51
N ASP A 43 3.72 7.53 -2.23
CA ASP A 43 4.66 8.36 -1.48
C ASP A 43 5.34 9.38 -2.41
N SER A 44 5.74 10.52 -1.86
CA SER A 44 6.51 11.50 -2.63
C SER A 44 7.91 10.96 -2.95
N HIS A 45 8.33 11.11 -4.18
CA HIS A 45 9.62 10.64 -4.68
C HIS A 45 10.23 11.60 -5.70
N ASN A 46 11.53 11.44 -5.98
CA ASN A 46 12.28 12.29 -6.91
C ASN A 46 12.61 11.58 -8.24
N TYR A 47 12.10 10.38 -8.48
CA TYR A 47 12.31 9.68 -9.74
C TYR A 47 11.56 10.39 -10.87
N MET A 48 12.20 10.56 -12.03
CA MET A 48 11.60 11.23 -13.18
C MET A 48 10.49 10.41 -13.82
N ASP A 49 10.71 9.10 -13.94
CA ASP A 49 9.80 8.14 -14.51
C ASP A 49 10.08 6.70 -14.00
N LYS A 50 9.33 5.75 -14.52
CA LYS A 50 9.45 4.32 -14.23
C LYS A 50 10.86 3.78 -14.51
N ASP A 51 11.45 4.20 -15.61
CA ASP A 51 12.75 3.67 -16.07
C ASP A 51 13.89 4.19 -15.19
N ASP A 52 13.80 5.45 -14.77
CA ASP A 52 14.72 6.06 -13.79
C ASP A 52 14.64 5.33 -12.44
N PHE A 53 13.43 5.07 -11.94
CA PHE A 53 13.22 4.29 -10.71
C PHE A 53 13.84 2.90 -10.78
N LEU A 54 13.52 2.13 -11.83
CA LEU A 54 14.03 0.76 -11.98
C LEU A 54 15.55 0.74 -12.13
N ARG A 55 16.10 1.71 -12.85
CA ARG A 55 17.56 1.88 -13.00
C ARG A 55 18.23 2.16 -11.66
N GLU A 56 17.69 3.10 -10.88
CA GLU A 56 18.26 3.46 -9.57
C GLU A 56 18.18 2.29 -8.59
N MET A 57 17.04 1.57 -8.52
CA MET A 57 16.88 0.36 -7.71
C MET A 57 17.85 -0.77 -8.14
N TYR A 58 18.08 -0.92 -9.45
CA TYR A 58 19.05 -1.86 -9.97
C TYR A 58 20.45 -1.50 -9.51
N LEU A 59 20.87 -0.23 -9.70
CA LEU A 59 22.19 0.25 -9.31
C LEU A 59 22.38 0.20 -7.78
N ASP A 60 21.36 0.47 -7.01
CA ASP A 60 21.40 0.30 -5.55
C ASP A 60 21.62 -1.16 -5.13
N THR A 61 21.23 -2.10 -5.98
CA THR A 61 21.45 -3.53 -5.73
C THR A 61 22.86 -3.99 -6.13
N VAL A 62 23.39 -3.54 -7.28
CA VAL A 62 24.66 -4.02 -7.83
C VAL A 62 25.84 -3.09 -7.57
N GLY A 63 25.59 -1.85 -7.12
CA GLY A 63 26.53 -0.76 -6.88
C GLY A 63 26.41 0.37 -7.89
N HIS A 64 26.59 1.62 -7.40
CA HIS A 64 26.57 2.85 -8.23
C HIS A 64 27.96 3.17 -8.84
N ASP A 65 28.90 2.24 -8.77
CA ASP A 65 30.23 2.38 -9.33
C ASP A 65 30.26 2.07 -10.84
N GLU A 66 31.43 2.27 -11.46
CA GLU A 66 31.63 1.98 -12.89
C GLU A 66 31.32 0.51 -13.24
N ALA A 67 31.57 -0.41 -12.32
CA ALA A 67 31.29 -1.83 -12.53
C ALA A 67 29.79 -2.11 -12.53
N GLY A 68 29.03 -1.47 -11.64
CA GLY A 68 27.57 -1.55 -11.60
C GLY A 68 26.92 -0.97 -12.85
N LEU A 69 27.38 0.20 -13.30
CA LEU A 69 26.91 0.81 -14.55
C LEU A 69 27.18 -0.09 -15.77
N LYS A 70 28.38 -0.67 -15.88
CA LYS A 70 28.69 -1.61 -16.96
C LYS A 70 27.81 -2.87 -16.92
N ARG A 71 27.47 -3.39 -15.73
CA ARG A 71 26.54 -4.51 -15.58
C ARG A 71 25.14 -4.15 -16.07
N TYR A 72 24.65 -2.96 -15.70
CA TYR A 72 23.37 -2.45 -16.17
C TYR A 72 23.32 -2.36 -17.70
N GLU A 73 24.28 -1.66 -18.33
CA GLU A 73 24.36 -1.50 -19.77
C GLU A 73 24.45 -2.86 -20.50
N HIS A 74 25.27 -3.77 -19.97
CA HIS A 74 25.41 -5.11 -20.51
C HIS A 74 24.11 -5.90 -20.46
N MET A 75 23.40 -5.85 -19.33
CA MET A 75 22.10 -6.50 -19.15
C MET A 75 21.08 -5.95 -20.16
N VAL A 76 20.93 -4.63 -20.24
CA VAL A 76 20.01 -3.97 -21.20
C VAL A 76 20.34 -4.40 -22.62
N ASN A 77 21.60 -4.33 -23.07
CA ASN A 77 22.03 -4.71 -24.42
C ASN A 77 21.72 -6.18 -24.74
N ILE A 78 21.95 -7.11 -23.79
CA ILE A 78 21.64 -8.53 -23.98
C ILE A 78 20.15 -8.73 -24.15
N VAL A 79 19.34 -8.16 -23.26
CA VAL A 79 17.89 -8.34 -23.29
C VAL A 79 17.33 -7.74 -24.56
N SER A 80 17.64 -6.49 -24.87
CA SER A 80 17.19 -5.81 -26.11
C SER A 80 17.58 -6.56 -27.38
N SER A 81 18.78 -7.13 -27.43
CA SER A 81 19.21 -7.92 -28.61
C SER A 81 18.40 -9.20 -28.84
N ARG A 82 17.80 -9.76 -27.79
CA ARG A 82 17.00 -11.00 -27.86
C ARG A 82 15.53 -10.76 -28.20
N PHE A 83 14.99 -9.60 -27.83
CA PHE A 83 13.57 -9.27 -28.00
C PHE A 83 13.34 -8.31 -29.18
N ARG A 84 13.40 -8.83 -30.40
CA ARG A 84 13.19 -8.05 -31.64
C ARG A 84 11.70 -7.94 -32.07
N HIS A 85 10.75 -8.26 -31.20
CA HIS A 85 9.33 -8.37 -31.56
C HIS A 85 8.48 -7.11 -31.31
N GLY A 86 9.10 -5.95 -31.08
CA GLY A 86 8.45 -4.66 -30.90
C GLY A 86 8.80 -3.97 -29.60
N PRO A 87 8.73 -2.64 -29.55
CA PRO A 87 9.25 -1.83 -28.47
C PRO A 87 8.61 -2.14 -27.10
N LYS A 88 7.31 -2.38 -27.04
CA LYS A 88 6.63 -2.72 -25.77
C LYS A 88 7.04 -4.07 -25.18
N THR A 89 7.37 -5.04 -26.02
CA THR A 89 7.81 -6.38 -25.56
C THR A 89 9.26 -6.31 -25.06
N GLU A 90 10.09 -5.51 -25.74
CA GLU A 90 11.47 -5.25 -25.33
C GLU A 90 11.53 -4.52 -24.00
N GLU A 91 10.81 -3.42 -23.85
CA GLU A 91 10.69 -2.64 -22.62
C GLU A 91 10.30 -3.53 -21.44
N ARG A 92 9.23 -4.29 -21.57
CA ARG A 92 8.78 -5.21 -20.52
C ARG A 92 9.83 -6.27 -20.17
N ALA A 93 10.56 -6.78 -21.16
CA ALA A 93 11.62 -7.76 -20.89
C ALA A 93 12.81 -7.15 -20.15
N VAL A 94 13.13 -5.88 -20.40
CA VAL A 94 14.16 -5.12 -19.65
C VAL A 94 13.69 -4.89 -18.23
N ASP A 95 12.45 -4.45 -18.03
CA ASP A 95 11.84 -4.28 -16.69
C ASP A 95 11.90 -5.58 -15.87
N ASP A 96 11.46 -6.70 -16.47
CA ASP A 96 11.48 -8.01 -15.81
C ASP A 96 12.92 -8.45 -15.44
N ALA A 97 13.90 -8.15 -16.30
CA ALA A 97 15.30 -8.44 -16.02
C ALA A 97 15.87 -7.57 -14.88
N MET A 98 15.51 -6.28 -14.84
CA MET A 98 15.86 -5.40 -13.73
C MET A 98 15.23 -5.85 -12.42
N LEU A 99 13.92 -6.12 -12.41
CA LEU A 99 13.19 -6.58 -11.23
C LEU A 99 13.75 -7.89 -10.67
N LYS A 100 14.25 -8.78 -11.53
CA LYS A 100 14.92 -10.01 -11.10
C LYS A 100 16.19 -9.72 -10.30
N VAL A 101 17.02 -8.77 -10.73
CA VAL A 101 18.22 -8.35 -9.99
C VAL A 101 17.82 -7.60 -8.71
N ILE A 102 16.90 -6.64 -8.81
CA ILE A 102 16.35 -5.88 -7.67
C ILE A 102 15.83 -6.83 -6.59
N SER A 103 15.25 -7.97 -6.99
CA SER A 103 14.75 -8.99 -6.05
C SER A 103 15.83 -9.65 -5.19
N GLU A 104 17.13 -9.43 -5.46
CA GLU A 104 18.22 -9.87 -4.59
C GLU A 104 18.28 -9.06 -3.29
N LYS A 105 17.93 -7.77 -3.34
CA LYS A 105 17.96 -6.84 -2.19
C LYS A 105 16.57 -6.47 -1.68
N TYR A 106 15.58 -6.39 -2.55
CA TYR A 106 14.24 -5.89 -2.24
C TYR A 106 13.15 -6.96 -2.41
N ILE A 107 12.01 -6.75 -1.75
CA ILE A 107 10.73 -7.39 -2.02
C ILE A 107 9.87 -6.33 -2.69
N THR A 108 9.36 -6.62 -3.89
CA THR A 108 8.59 -5.67 -4.69
C THR A 108 7.25 -6.28 -5.10
N LEU A 109 6.19 -5.48 -5.06
CA LEU A 109 4.89 -5.82 -5.63
C LEU A 109 4.50 -4.74 -6.64
N PRO A 110 3.94 -5.09 -7.80
CA PRO A 110 3.45 -4.10 -8.75
C PRO A 110 2.20 -3.41 -8.21
N LEU A 111 1.98 -2.17 -8.64
CA LEU A 111 0.77 -1.41 -8.39
C LEU A 111 0.03 -1.17 -9.69
N TYR A 112 -1.25 -1.51 -9.68
CA TYR A 112 -2.16 -1.28 -10.80
C TYR A 112 -3.23 -0.28 -10.36
N LEU A 113 -3.52 0.67 -11.23
CA LEU A 113 -4.58 1.65 -11.07
C LEU A 113 -5.72 1.33 -12.03
N MET A 114 -6.93 1.46 -11.57
CA MET A 114 -8.14 1.57 -12.38
C MET A 114 -8.71 2.98 -12.22
N ASP A 115 -8.96 3.67 -13.35
CA ASP A 115 -9.49 5.03 -13.43
C ASP A 115 -10.83 5.01 -14.18
N HIS A 116 -11.85 4.49 -13.51
CA HIS A 116 -13.20 4.41 -14.05
C HIS A 116 -14.22 4.85 -13.00
N SER A 117 -14.80 6.04 -13.16
CA SER A 117 -15.77 6.65 -12.21
C SER A 117 -15.22 6.84 -10.78
N GLY A 118 -13.93 6.75 -10.59
CA GLY A 118 -13.18 6.81 -9.34
C GLY A 118 -11.86 6.09 -9.49
N LEU A 119 -10.97 6.24 -8.52
CA LEU A 119 -9.67 5.59 -8.51
C LEU A 119 -9.72 4.34 -7.64
N ALA A 120 -9.12 3.27 -8.14
CA ALA A 120 -8.86 2.07 -7.35
C ALA A 120 -7.45 1.57 -7.60
N VAL A 121 -6.74 1.13 -6.55
CA VAL A 121 -5.37 0.63 -6.62
C VAL A 121 -5.26 -0.75 -5.99
N GLN A 122 -4.49 -1.64 -6.62
CA GLN A 122 -4.22 -2.97 -6.08
C GLN A 122 -2.89 -3.54 -6.60
N THR A 123 -2.43 -4.65 -6.00
CA THR A 123 -1.17 -5.31 -6.37
C THR A 123 -1.31 -6.36 -7.49
N THR A 124 -2.52 -6.56 -8.00
CA THR A 124 -2.82 -7.47 -9.12
C THR A 124 -3.45 -6.70 -10.27
N SER A 125 -3.30 -7.15 -11.51
CA SER A 125 -3.93 -6.44 -12.62
C SER A 125 -5.45 -6.53 -12.55
N PHE A 126 -6.12 -5.44 -12.94
CA PHE A 126 -7.56 -5.44 -13.16
C PHE A 126 -7.90 -6.18 -14.46
N ASN A 127 -9.11 -6.74 -14.53
CA ASN A 127 -9.61 -7.40 -15.75
C ASN A 127 -10.13 -6.41 -16.80
N ASP A 128 -9.76 -5.15 -16.71
CA ASP A 128 -10.12 -4.09 -17.63
C ASP A 128 -8.87 -3.50 -18.29
N PRO A 129 -8.61 -3.81 -19.56
CA PRO A 129 -7.42 -3.31 -20.27
C PRO A 129 -7.55 -1.87 -20.77
N TRP A 130 -8.74 -1.24 -20.68
CA TRP A 130 -8.99 0.09 -21.21
C TRP A 130 -8.80 1.17 -20.14
N ASP A 131 -9.33 0.91 -18.94
CA ASP A 131 -9.36 1.87 -17.83
C ASP A 131 -8.36 1.52 -16.73
N SER A 132 -7.50 0.50 -16.94
CA SER A 132 -6.50 0.12 -15.97
C SER A 132 -5.11 -0.11 -16.55
N GLY A 133 -4.10 0.08 -15.71
CA GLY A 133 -2.70 -0.15 -16.06
C GLY A 133 -1.79 -0.22 -14.85
N GLN A 134 -0.60 -0.74 -15.05
CA GLN A 134 0.43 -0.67 -14.02
C GLN A 134 0.91 0.78 -13.88
N VAL A 135 0.92 1.29 -12.64
CA VAL A 135 1.31 2.67 -12.34
C VAL A 135 2.58 2.77 -11.49
N GLY A 136 3.07 1.66 -10.97
CA GLY A 136 4.28 1.68 -10.13
C GLY A 136 4.51 0.41 -9.35
N TRP A 137 5.15 0.56 -8.20
CA TRP A 137 5.50 -0.53 -7.29
C TRP A 137 5.40 -0.09 -5.84
N ILE A 138 5.09 -1.04 -4.95
CA ILE A 138 5.39 -0.95 -3.53
C ILE A 138 6.54 -1.90 -3.23
N TYR A 139 7.53 -1.44 -2.45
CA TYR A 139 8.71 -2.22 -2.14
C TYR A 139 9.19 -2.02 -0.71
N VAL A 140 9.95 -3.00 -0.21
CA VAL A 140 10.66 -2.93 1.07
C VAL A 140 12.02 -3.60 0.92
N SER A 141 13.04 -3.14 1.63
CA SER A 141 14.32 -3.84 1.67
C SER A 141 14.18 -5.16 2.44
N LYS A 142 14.95 -6.18 2.04
CA LYS A 142 14.99 -7.44 2.81
C LYS A 142 15.54 -7.23 4.22
N GLU A 143 16.40 -6.24 4.41
CA GLU A 143 16.94 -5.88 5.71
C GLU A 143 15.84 -5.35 6.63
N ASP A 144 15.00 -4.42 6.16
CA ASP A 144 13.90 -3.88 6.95
C ASP A 144 12.82 -4.93 7.20
N ALA A 145 12.53 -5.80 6.23
CA ALA A 145 11.65 -6.94 6.45
C ALA A 145 12.17 -7.92 7.53
N LEU A 146 13.49 -8.12 7.60
CA LEU A 146 14.10 -8.94 8.68
C LEU A 146 14.05 -8.23 10.02
N LYS A 147 14.21 -6.91 10.07
CA LYS A 147 14.06 -6.12 11.31
C LYS A 147 12.63 -6.20 11.84
N GLU A 148 11.64 -6.03 10.96
CA GLU A 148 10.22 -6.03 11.31
C GLU A 148 9.74 -7.40 11.81
N PHE A 149 10.06 -8.48 11.08
CA PHE A 149 9.53 -9.80 11.39
C PHE A 149 10.47 -10.70 12.21
N GLY A 150 11.67 -10.22 12.47
CA GLY A 150 12.72 -10.98 13.13
C GLY A 150 13.31 -12.07 12.22
N GLY A 151 14.60 -12.32 12.34
CA GLY A 151 15.29 -13.39 11.62
C GLY A 151 16.66 -12.97 11.11
N GLU A 152 17.56 -13.94 10.97
CA GLU A 152 18.91 -13.71 10.43
C GLU A 152 18.97 -13.84 8.91
N LYS A 153 17.99 -14.50 8.32
CA LYS A 153 17.95 -14.78 6.87
C LYS A 153 16.52 -14.70 6.34
N MET A 154 16.39 -14.23 5.11
CA MET A 154 15.11 -14.19 4.41
C MET A 154 14.61 -15.61 4.15
N THR A 155 13.45 -15.94 4.75
CA THR A 155 12.73 -17.20 4.54
C THR A 155 11.47 -16.95 3.71
N GLY A 156 10.90 -18.01 3.12
CA GLY A 156 9.61 -17.89 2.41
C GLY A 156 8.48 -17.38 3.31
N ALA A 157 8.49 -17.73 4.60
CA ALA A 157 7.50 -17.26 5.57
C ALA A 157 7.63 -15.75 5.85
N ILE A 158 8.85 -15.25 6.08
CA ILE A 158 9.11 -13.82 6.29
C ILE A 158 8.74 -13.04 5.03
N ARG A 159 9.15 -13.53 3.85
CA ARG A 159 8.79 -12.90 2.57
C ARG A 159 7.27 -12.80 2.41
N LYS A 160 6.55 -13.89 2.69
CA LYS A 160 5.08 -13.87 2.61
C LYS A 160 4.46 -12.85 3.55
N ARG A 161 4.92 -12.77 4.82
CA ARG A 161 4.45 -11.77 5.78
C ARG A 161 4.71 -10.34 5.31
N ALA A 162 5.89 -10.08 4.73
CA ALA A 162 6.22 -8.79 4.15
C ALA A 162 5.30 -8.43 2.96
N GLU A 163 5.07 -9.39 2.06
CA GLU A 163 4.14 -9.19 0.95
C GLU A 163 2.70 -8.98 1.43
N ASP A 164 2.25 -9.72 2.45
CA ASP A 164 0.89 -9.58 3.00
C ASP A 164 0.73 -8.21 3.69
N LEU A 165 1.75 -7.72 4.42
CA LEU A 165 1.71 -6.39 5.05
C LEU A 165 1.69 -5.27 3.99
N MET A 166 2.53 -5.36 2.94
CA MET A 166 2.48 -4.40 1.84
C MET A 166 1.11 -4.40 1.13
N ARG A 167 0.46 -5.57 0.97
CA ARG A 167 -0.90 -5.64 0.39
C ARG A 167 -1.93 -4.99 1.30
N SER A 168 -1.80 -5.10 2.61
CA SER A 168 -2.69 -4.42 3.56
C SER A 168 -2.53 -2.90 3.48
N GLU A 169 -1.30 -2.39 3.34
CA GLU A 169 -1.07 -0.96 3.13
C GLU A 169 -1.68 -0.45 1.81
N VAL A 170 -1.56 -1.24 0.73
CA VAL A 170 -2.21 -0.91 -0.55
C VAL A 170 -3.73 -0.94 -0.43
N ALA A 171 -4.31 -1.88 0.31
CA ALA A 171 -5.75 -1.94 0.54
C ALA A 171 -6.26 -0.74 1.34
N ALA A 172 -5.54 -0.32 2.38
CA ALA A 172 -5.87 0.90 3.13
C ALA A 172 -5.81 2.16 2.24
N TYR A 173 -4.79 2.25 1.38
CA TYR A 173 -4.66 3.33 0.42
C TYR A 173 -5.76 3.30 -0.66
N ASP A 174 -6.18 2.12 -1.13
CA ASP A 174 -7.33 1.94 -2.02
C ASP A 174 -8.62 2.47 -1.39
N SER A 175 -8.87 2.12 -0.12
CA SER A 175 -10.04 2.61 0.63
C SER A 175 -10.04 4.13 0.75
N TYR A 176 -8.87 4.73 1.01
CA TYR A 176 -8.71 6.19 0.99
C TYR A 176 -9.07 6.80 -0.37
N LEU A 177 -8.54 6.25 -1.47
CA LEU A 177 -8.81 6.74 -2.83
C LEU A 177 -10.30 6.64 -3.21
N ARG A 178 -11.02 5.66 -2.68
CA ARG A 178 -12.46 5.47 -2.86
C ARG A 178 -13.31 6.31 -1.92
N GLY A 179 -12.70 6.96 -0.92
CA GLY A 179 -13.43 7.65 0.14
C GLY A 179 -14.15 6.70 1.10
N GLU A 180 -13.70 5.45 1.19
CA GLU A 180 -14.19 4.43 2.11
C GLU A 180 -13.48 4.56 3.47
N CYS A 181 -13.79 5.65 4.18
CA CYS A 181 -13.31 5.94 5.51
C CYS A 181 -14.52 6.33 6.39
N TYR A 182 -14.54 5.80 7.61
CA TYR A 182 -15.69 5.95 8.51
C TYR A 182 -15.23 6.33 9.91
N GLY A 183 -16.18 6.84 10.68
CA GLY A 183 -16.02 7.05 12.11
C GLY A 183 -17.29 6.69 12.85
N PHE A 184 -17.18 6.60 14.17
CA PHE A 184 -18.33 6.40 15.03
C PHE A 184 -18.42 7.48 16.11
N GLU A 185 -19.65 7.72 16.57
CA GLU A 185 -20.01 8.50 17.74
C GLU A 185 -20.92 7.63 18.64
N LEU A 186 -20.50 7.47 19.89
CA LEU A 186 -21.27 6.76 20.91
C LEU A 186 -21.91 7.74 21.89
N TYR A 187 -23.23 7.70 21.99
CA TYR A 187 -24.03 8.51 22.88
C TYR A 187 -24.58 7.67 24.04
N LYS A 188 -24.68 8.24 25.22
CA LYS A 188 -25.37 7.67 26.38
C LYS A 188 -26.38 8.69 26.93
N ASN A 189 -27.68 8.34 26.96
CA ASN A 189 -28.76 9.25 27.34
C ASN A 189 -28.78 10.58 26.53
N GLY A 190 -28.33 10.55 25.28
CA GLY A 190 -28.24 11.72 24.41
C GLY A 190 -26.96 12.54 24.54
N GLU A 191 -26.04 12.19 25.43
CA GLU A 191 -24.75 12.84 25.58
C GLU A 191 -23.67 12.03 24.88
N LEU A 192 -22.79 12.70 24.08
CA LEU A 192 -21.64 12.08 23.44
C LEU A 192 -20.65 11.59 24.50
N THR A 193 -20.35 10.29 24.49
CA THR A 193 -19.46 9.65 25.46
C THR A 193 -18.15 9.17 24.87
N ASP A 194 -18.15 8.84 23.57
CA ASP A 194 -16.96 8.38 22.85
C ASP A 194 -17.11 8.64 21.36
N SER A 195 -15.98 8.82 20.65
CA SER A 195 -15.93 8.91 19.20
C SER A 195 -14.55 8.52 18.69
N CYS A 196 -14.50 7.88 17.53
CA CYS A 196 -13.25 7.58 16.84
C CYS A 196 -13.48 7.61 15.34
N TRP A 197 -12.47 8.09 14.61
CA TRP A 197 -12.51 8.31 13.16
C TRP A 197 -11.32 7.63 12.49
N GLY A 198 -11.33 7.54 11.15
CA GLY A 198 -10.21 6.99 10.39
C GLY A 198 -10.26 5.48 10.17
N PHE A 199 -11.42 4.83 10.31
CA PHE A 199 -11.58 3.40 9.98
C PHE A 199 -11.65 3.24 8.46
N MET A 200 -10.59 2.70 7.88
CA MET A 200 -10.47 2.46 6.44
C MET A 200 -10.99 1.07 6.07
N GLY A 201 -11.67 0.96 4.93
CA GLY A 201 -12.23 -0.29 4.42
C GLY A 201 -13.68 -0.13 3.99
N ASP A 202 -14.30 -1.21 3.53
CA ASP A 202 -15.74 -1.17 3.34
C ASP A 202 -16.48 -1.01 4.67
N LEU A 203 -17.75 -0.62 4.61
CA LEU A 203 -18.53 -0.30 5.81
C LEU A 203 -18.65 -1.50 6.79
N ASP A 204 -18.69 -2.73 6.28
CA ASP A 204 -18.81 -3.94 7.11
C ASP A 204 -17.49 -4.21 7.87
N ASP A 205 -16.35 -4.02 7.23
CA ASP A 205 -15.03 -4.17 7.85
C ASP A 205 -14.75 -3.04 8.84
N ALA A 206 -15.05 -1.79 8.48
CA ALA A 206 -14.99 -0.65 9.40
C ALA A 206 -15.84 -0.88 10.65
N CYS A 207 -17.07 -1.40 10.53
CA CYS A 207 -17.92 -1.74 11.68
C CYS A 207 -17.34 -2.84 12.57
N LYS A 208 -16.64 -3.83 12.01
CA LYS A 208 -15.96 -4.88 12.80
C LYS A 208 -14.81 -4.29 13.63
N ASP A 209 -14.00 -3.42 13.04
CA ASP A 209 -12.87 -2.76 13.70
C ASP A 209 -13.36 -1.83 14.82
N MET A 210 -14.41 -1.06 14.56
CA MET A 210 -15.08 -0.22 15.56
C MET A 210 -15.63 -1.06 16.72
N ALA A 211 -16.25 -2.21 16.43
CA ALA A 211 -16.75 -3.12 17.46
C ALA A 211 -15.61 -3.66 18.32
N CYS A 212 -14.49 -4.08 17.72
CA CYS A 212 -13.30 -4.52 18.44
C CYS A 212 -12.80 -3.44 19.40
N LEU A 213 -12.73 -2.18 18.95
CA LEU A 213 -12.29 -1.07 19.79
C LEU A 213 -13.23 -0.83 20.96
N LEU A 214 -14.55 -0.83 20.73
CA LEU A 214 -15.55 -0.63 21.80
C LEU A 214 -15.54 -1.74 22.85
N TYR A 215 -15.25 -2.99 22.44
CA TYR A 215 -15.14 -4.12 23.38
C TYR A 215 -13.81 -4.15 24.14
N THR A 216 -12.74 -3.59 23.61
CA THR A 216 -11.39 -3.58 24.22
C THR A 216 -11.13 -2.34 25.05
N SER A 217 -11.87 -1.25 24.85
CA SER A 217 -11.79 -0.07 25.70
C SER A 217 -12.26 -0.41 27.12
N PRO A 218 -11.49 -0.08 28.17
CA PRO A 218 -11.92 -0.33 29.55
C PRO A 218 -13.22 0.40 29.80
N SER A 219 -14.26 -0.38 30.12
CA SER A 219 -15.59 0.15 30.40
C SER A 219 -15.49 1.17 31.55
N PRO A 220 -16.19 2.31 31.48
CA PRO A 220 -16.29 3.24 32.61
C PRO A 220 -16.86 2.61 33.90
N ARG A 221 -17.30 1.33 33.84
CA ARG A 221 -17.80 0.57 34.99
C ARG A 221 -16.70 0.08 35.95
N ASP A 222 -15.45 -0.03 35.52
CA ASP A 222 -14.37 -0.57 36.35
C ASP A 222 -13.76 0.46 37.33
N GLY A 223 -14.15 1.74 37.22
CA GLY A 223 -13.74 2.81 38.12
C GLY A 223 -14.64 3.02 39.35
N LEU A 224 -15.70 2.24 39.55
CA LEU A 224 -16.66 2.44 40.66
C LEU A 224 -16.66 1.33 41.71
N LEU A 225 -15.64 0.47 41.72
CA LEU A 225 -15.45 -0.54 42.77
C LEU A 225 -14.06 -0.38 43.41
N SER A 226 -13.82 0.78 43.98
CA SER A 226 -12.77 0.96 44.98
C SER A 226 -13.26 1.88 46.11
#